data_232a14a4c1c29b3023b4c87777e3a165
#
_entry.id   232a14a4c1c29b3023b4c87777e3a165
#
_cell.length_a   1.000
_cell.length_b   1.000
_cell.length_c   1.000
_cell.angle_alpha   90.00
_cell.angle_beta   90.00
_cell.angle_gamma   90.00
#
_symmetry.space_group_name_H-M   'P 1'
#
loop_
_entity.id
_entity.type
_entity.pdbx_description
1 polymer ?
#
loop_
_entity_poly.entity_id
_entity_poly.type
_entity_poly.pdbx_seq_one_letter_code
_entity_poly.pdbx_strand_id
1 'polypeptide(L)'
;MIFVNLIFSLAMAAGDMEKGKALFNDPKFGGGTAGVSCNSCHPDGKGLEKAADKKDLEKFVNACIKNALKGKGIDTKSAEMADIVAYIKSLKGKAIPKK
;
A
#
# COMPACT_ATOMS: atom_id res chain seq x y z
N MET A 1 8.62 23.66 -21.72
CA MET A 1 9.27 22.61 -21.35
C MET A 1 9.48 22.44 -19.92
N ILE A 2 9.74 23.40 -19.24
CA ILE A 2 10.03 23.31 -17.88
C ILE A 2 8.91 22.94 -17.00
N PHE A 3 7.72 23.20 -17.39
CA PHE A 3 6.59 22.94 -16.60
C PHE A 3 6.41 21.49 -16.29
N VAL A 4 6.97 20.65 -17.06
CA VAL A 4 6.83 19.23 -16.87
C VAL A 4 7.29 18.81 -15.50
N ASN A 5 8.28 19.47 -14.98
CA ASN A 5 8.79 19.13 -13.68
C ASN A 5 7.81 19.36 -12.57
N LEU A 6 7.01 20.40 -12.69
CA LEU A 6 6.04 20.68 -11.68
C LEU A 6 5.01 19.59 -11.55
N ILE A 7 4.53 19.14 -12.69
CA ILE A 7 3.53 18.12 -12.69
C ILE A 7 4.06 16.85 -12.07
N PHE A 8 5.30 16.58 -12.39
CA PHE A 8 5.92 15.40 -11.88
C PHE A 8 5.98 15.40 -10.36
N SER A 9 6.31 16.52 -9.76
CA SER A 9 6.36 16.62 -8.32
C SER A 9 5.03 16.34 -7.68
N LEU A 10 3.98 16.87 -8.25
CA LEU A 10 2.67 16.66 -7.69
C LEU A 10 2.26 15.22 -7.75
N ALA A 11 2.59 14.56 -8.84
CA ALA A 11 2.24 13.16 -8.96
C ALA A 11 2.91 12.32 -7.89
N MET A 12 4.13 12.65 -7.57
CA MET A 12 4.83 11.88 -6.55
C MET A 12 4.24 12.08 -5.17
N ALA A 13 3.78 13.28 -4.88
CA ALA A 13 3.22 13.54 -3.57
C ALA A 13 1.93 12.77 -3.33
N ALA A 14 1.22 12.44 -4.37
CA ALA A 14 -0.08 11.79 -4.23
C ALA A 14 -0.02 10.29 -4.05
N GLY A 15 1.11 9.70 -4.36
CA GLY A 15 1.20 8.24 -4.35
C GLY A 15 0.58 7.67 -5.61
N ASP A 16 0.93 6.45 -5.93
CA ASP A 16 0.49 5.80 -7.15
C ASP A 16 -0.22 4.49 -6.82
N MET A 17 -1.50 4.41 -7.10
CA MET A 17 -2.28 3.22 -6.78
C MET A 17 -1.80 1.99 -7.53
N GLU A 18 -1.37 2.16 -8.77
CA GLU A 18 -0.91 1.02 -9.55
C GLU A 18 0.37 0.43 -8.96
N LYS A 19 1.28 1.30 -8.55
CA LYS A 19 2.49 0.83 -7.91
C LYS A 19 2.17 0.24 -6.55
N GLY A 20 1.21 0.82 -5.86
CA GLY A 20 0.78 0.29 -4.57
C GLY A 20 0.21 -1.10 -4.71
N LYS A 21 -0.55 -1.33 -5.77
CA LYS A 21 -1.09 -2.65 -6.01
C LYS A 21 0.03 -3.66 -6.26
N ALA A 22 1.06 -3.23 -6.99
CA ALA A 22 2.19 -4.11 -7.24
C ALA A 22 2.91 -4.46 -5.94
N LEU A 23 3.07 -3.48 -5.05
CA LEU A 23 3.68 -3.73 -3.76
C LEU A 23 2.80 -4.66 -2.92
N PHE A 24 1.51 -4.50 -3.01
CA PHE A 24 0.57 -5.32 -2.27
C PHE A 24 0.69 -6.79 -2.65
N ASN A 25 1.11 -7.04 -3.88
CA ASN A 25 1.25 -8.40 -4.39
C ASN A 25 2.68 -8.93 -4.30
N ASP A 26 3.59 -8.13 -3.78
CA ASP A 26 5.00 -8.49 -3.75
C ASP A 26 5.38 -9.11 -2.40
N PRO A 27 5.78 -10.38 -2.37
CA PRO A 27 6.13 -11.01 -1.10
C PRO A 27 7.43 -10.47 -0.50
N LYS A 28 8.19 -9.70 -1.27
CA LYS A 28 9.40 -9.10 -0.76
C LYS A 28 9.23 -7.67 -0.31
N PHE A 29 8.01 -7.18 -0.35
CA PHE A 29 7.71 -5.82 0.06
C PHE A 29 8.20 -5.58 1.50
N GLY A 30 8.89 -4.50 1.70
CA GLY A 30 9.39 -4.14 3.02
C GLY A 30 10.43 -5.11 3.56
N GLY A 31 11.05 -5.87 2.70
CA GLY A 31 12.05 -6.85 3.12
C GLY A 31 11.44 -8.17 3.54
N GLY A 32 10.23 -8.45 3.09
CA GLY A 32 9.54 -9.68 3.47
C GLY A 32 10.33 -10.93 3.15
N THR A 33 10.26 -11.89 4.01
CA THR A 33 10.98 -13.15 3.86
C THR A 33 10.08 -14.37 4.04
N ALA A 34 8.82 -14.17 4.33
CA ALA A 34 7.92 -15.29 4.61
C ALA A 34 7.34 -15.94 3.36
N GLY A 35 7.58 -15.36 2.21
CA GLY A 35 7.05 -15.93 0.96
C GLY A 35 5.59 -15.62 0.72
N VAL A 36 5.00 -14.73 1.51
CA VAL A 36 3.61 -14.32 1.34
C VAL A 36 3.55 -12.83 1.15
N SER A 37 2.52 -12.36 0.47
CA SER A 37 2.32 -10.93 0.26
C SER A 37 1.07 -10.50 1.00
N CYS A 38 0.81 -9.19 0.97
CA CYS A 38 -0.44 -8.69 1.55
C CYS A 38 -1.63 -9.34 0.87
N ASN A 39 -1.52 -9.55 -0.44
CA ASN A 39 -2.60 -10.16 -1.19
C ASN A 39 -2.85 -11.60 -0.78
N SER A 40 -1.85 -12.26 -0.22
CA SER A 40 -2.03 -13.64 0.22
C SER A 40 -3.09 -13.78 1.30
N CYS A 41 -3.14 -12.79 2.19
CA CYS A 41 -4.13 -12.80 3.27
C CYS A 41 -5.35 -11.95 2.95
N HIS A 42 -5.18 -10.99 2.08
CA HIS A 42 -6.26 -10.08 1.68
C HIS A 42 -6.38 -10.06 0.17
N PRO A 43 -6.90 -11.14 -0.44
CA PRO A 43 -6.99 -11.20 -1.90
C PRO A 43 -7.73 -9.99 -2.46
N ASP A 44 -7.10 -9.28 -3.37
CA ASP A 44 -7.64 -8.07 -3.96
C ASP A 44 -8.07 -7.04 -2.93
N GLY A 45 -7.41 -7.06 -1.77
CA GLY A 45 -7.69 -6.10 -0.72
C GLY A 45 -8.87 -6.47 0.16
N LYS A 46 -9.38 -7.68 0.00
CA LYS A 46 -10.54 -8.11 0.77
C LYS A 46 -10.26 -8.03 2.27
N GLY A 47 -11.15 -7.41 2.98
CA GLY A 47 -10.97 -7.22 4.41
C GLY A 47 -10.35 -5.91 4.78
N LEU A 48 -9.85 -5.14 3.81
CA LEU A 48 -9.20 -3.86 4.08
C LEU A 48 -10.06 -2.67 3.65
N GLU A 49 -11.32 -2.90 3.35
CA GLU A 49 -12.17 -1.83 2.84
C GLU A 49 -12.33 -0.68 3.83
N LYS A 50 -12.18 -0.96 5.10
CA LYS A 50 -12.30 0.07 6.12
C LYS A 50 -10.95 0.56 6.63
N ALA A 51 -9.87 0.00 6.12
CA ALA A 51 -8.55 0.38 6.60
C ALA A 51 -8.22 1.82 6.23
N ALA A 52 -8.81 2.31 5.15
CA ALA A 52 -8.56 3.67 4.69
C ALA A 52 -8.90 4.71 5.74
N ASP A 53 -9.79 4.39 6.66
CA ASP A 53 -10.21 5.33 7.68
C ASP A 53 -9.31 5.33 8.91
N LYS A 54 -8.34 4.47 8.96
CA LYS A 54 -7.46 4.41 10.13
C LYS A 54 -6.50 5.58 10.12
N LYS A 55 -6.34 6.22 11.27
CA LYS A 55 -5.45 7.34 11.38
C LYS A 55 -3.99 6.93 11.25
N ASP A 56 -3.66 5.75 11.75
CA ASP A 56 -2.30 5.28 11.75
C ASP A 56 -2.09 4.21 10.68
N LEU A 57 -2.61 4.46 9.49
CA LEU A 57 -2.53 3.47 8.44
C LEU A 57 -1.09 3.07 8.14
N GLU A 58 -0.16 4.03 8.16
CA GLU A 58 1.24 3.73 7.91
C GLU A 58 1.81 2.75 8.93
N LYS A 59 1.44 2.93 10.19
CA LYS A 59 1.89 2.01 11.22
C LYS A 59 1.27 0.64 11.01
N PHE A 60 0.03 0.63 10.57
CA PHE A 60 -0.67 -0.61 10.35
C PHE A 60 0.00 -1.39 9.22
N VAL A 61 0.39 -0.69 8.16
CA VAL A 61 1.09 -1.31 7.04
C VAL A 61 2.39 -1.93 7.53
N ASN A 62 3.16 -1.19 8.31
CA ASN A 62 4.43 -1.71 8.81
C ASN A 62 4.23 -2.88 9.77
N ALA A 63 3.16 -2.86 10.55
CA ALA A 63 2.89 -3.98 11.43
C ALA A 63 2.63 -5.25 10.63
N CYS A 64 1.90 -5.13 9.52
CA CYS A 64 1.65 -6.26 8.66
C CYS A 64 2.93 -6.76 8.01
N ILE A 65 3.78 -5.84 7.57
CA ILE A 65 5.04 -6.23 6.96
C ILE A 65 5.89 -7.02 7.96
N LYS A 66 5.99 -6.53 9.19
CA LYS A 66 6.82 -7.19 10.18
C LYS A 66 6.23 -8.50 10.66
N ASN A 67 4.94 -8.54 10.90
CA ASN A 67 4.32 -9.72 11.48
C ASN A 67 3.95 -10.79 10.47
N ALA A 68 3.43 -10.41 9.34
CA ALA A 68 2.97 -11.37 8.34
C ALA A 68 4.03 -11.68 7.29
N LEU A 69 4.65 -10.65 6.77
CA LEU A 69 5.65 -10.84 5.71
C LEU A 69 7.03 -11.13 6.28
N LYS A 70 7.23 -10.91 7.56
CA LYS A 70 8.52 -11.10 8.23
C LYS A 70 9.58 -10.19 7.62
N GLY A 71 9.20 -8.96 7.35
CA GLY A 71 10.11 -7.97 6.80
C GLY A 71 10.49 -6.95 7.85
N LYS A 72 11.27 -5.98 7.44
CA LYS A 72 11.74 -4.92 8.34
C LYS A 72 10.78 -3.75 8.41
N GLY A 73 9.95 -3.60 7.42
CA GLY A 73 9.09 -2.44 7.33
C GLY A 73 9.69 -1.41 6.40
N ILE A 74 8.97 -0.33 6.18
CA ILE A 74 9.45 0.74 5.31
C ILE A 74 9.26 2.08 6.02
N ASP A 75 10.00 3.07 5.58
CA ASP A 75 9.91 4.40 6.13
C ASP A 75 8.51 4.94 5.86
N THR A 76 7.89 5.49 6.88
CA THR A 76 6.53 6.00 6.73
C THR A 76 6.44 7.17 5.76
N LYS A 77 7.56 7.79 5.45
CA LYS A 77 7.58 8.90 4.49
C LYS A 77 8.14 8.49 3.14
N SER A 78 8.32 7.21 2.91
CA SER A 78 8.86 6.74 1.64
C SER A 78 7.81 6.77 0.54
N ALA A 79 8.30 6.74 -0.69
CA ALA A 79 7.41 6.68 -1.84
C ALA A 79 6.60 5.38 -1.82
N GLU A 80 7.23 4.30 -1.39
CA GLU A 80 6.53 3.02 -1.30
C GLU A 80 5.37 3.09 -0.32
N MET A 81 5.56 3.77 0.79
CA MET A 81 4.47 3.91 1.75
C MET A 81 3.34 4.73 1.14
N ALA A 82 3.68 5.81 0.42
CA ALA A 82 2.66 6.63 -0.22
C ALA A 82 1.88 5.80 -1.24
N ASP A 83 2.58 4.96 -1.99
CA ASP A 83 1.95 4.15 -3.02
C ASP A 83 1.03 3.08 -2.43
N ILE A 84 1.50 2.36 -1.42
CA ILE A 84 0.68 1.30 -0.83
C ILE A 84 -0.53 1.89 -0.10
N VAL A 85 -0.35 3.04 0.53
CA VAL A 85 -1.45 3.71 1.20
C VAL A 85 -2.48 4.17 0.16
N ALA A 86 -2.02 4.68 -0.97
CA ALA A 86 -2.93 5.10 -2.03
C ALA A 86 -3.76 3.91 -2.52
N TYR A 87 -3.13 2.76 -2.68
CA TYR A 87 -3.85 1.58 -3.10
C TYR A 87 -4.88 1.16 -2.05
N ILE A 88 -4.48 1.11 -0.79
CA ILE A 88 -5.40 0.70 0.27
C ILE A 88 -6.59 1.66 0.36
N LYS A 89 -6.33 2.95 0.23
CA LYS A 89 -7.41 3.93 0.27
C LYS A 89 -8.35 3.77 -0.92
N SER A 90 -7.85 3.28 -2.02
CA SER A 90 -8.70 3.08 -3.19
C SER A 90 -9.70 1.95 -2.98
N LEU A 91 -9.50 1.12 -1.95
CA LEU A 91 -10.42 0.03 -1.67
C LEU A 91 -11.66 0.49 -0.93
N LYS A 92 -11.60 1.68 -0.36
CA LYS A 92 -12.75 2.20 0.36
C LYS A 92 -13.91 2.40 -0.60
N GLY A 93 -15.04 1.87 -0.24
CA GLY A 93 -16.22 2.03 -1.08
C GLY A 93 -16.27 1.11 -2.27
N LYS A 94 -15.24 0.36 -2.51
CA LYS A 94 -15.30 -0.62 -3.53
C LYS A 94 -16.13 -1.69 -2.97
N ALA A 95 -17.26 -1.75 -3.39
CA ALA A 95 -18.16 -2.67 -2.85
C ALA A 95 -17.67 -4.02 -3.16
N ILE A 96 -17.19 -4.62 -2.22
CA ILE A 96 -16.78 -5.93 -2.41
C ILE A 96 -18.01 -6.73 -2.46
N PRO A 97 -18.29 -7.26 -3.54
CA PRO A 97 -19.51 -7.99 -3.69
C PRO A 97 -19.49 -9.05 -2.65
N LYS A 98 -20.17 -9.05 -1.99
CA LYS A 98 -20.18 -9.95 -1.09
C LYS A 98 -20.81 -10.98 -1.39
N LYS A 99 -20.96 -10.87 -1.75
CA LYS A 99 -21.45 -11.53 -2.11
C LYS A 99 -21.38 -12.09 -2.23
#